data_cdddbc04632e595356f81f2b2eb1043f
#
_entry.id   cdddbc04632e595356f81f2b2eb1043f
#
_cell.length_a   1.000
_cell.length_b   1.000
_cell.length_c   1.000
_cell.angle_alpha   90.00
_cell.angle_beta   90.00
_cell.angle_gamma   90.00
#
_symmetry.space_group_name_H-M   'P 1'
#
loop_
_entity.id
_entity.type
_entity.pdbx_description
1 polymer ?
#
loop_
_entity_poly.entity_id
_entity_poly.type
_entity_poly.pdbx_seq_one_letter_code
_entity_poly.pdbx_strand_id
1 'polypeptide(L)'
;MKYLLTIAIVAMMSAFTLAGDPSIHIFKVKSIEGGTIDFSKFKGKKILVVNTASKCGFTPQYEALEKVYEEYKDKLVIVGFPANNFREQEPGSDAEISEFCKARFGVKFPLASKISVKGDDTAPIYKWLTTKTENGVLDATIKWNFNKFLLDENGKMIAYFDSKVTPDSEEILKYLK
;
A
#
# COMPACT_ATOMS: atom_id res chain seq x y z
N MET A 1 56.75 -47.34 1.72
CA MET A 1 55.79 -46.66 0.89
C MET A 1 54.71 -46.03 1.80
N LYS A 2 54.78 -44.72 2.05
CA LYS A 2 53.83 -44.00 2.93
C LYS A 2 52.85 -43.26 2.03
N TYR A 3 51.55 -43.61 2.10
CA TYR A 3 50.47 -42.90 1.38
C TYR A 3 50.00 -41.77 2.26
N LEU A 4 50.22 -40.54 1.81
CA LEU A 4 49.63 -39.32 2.37
C LEU A 4 48.22 -39.18 1.79
N LEU A 5 47.20 -39.30 2.65
CA LEU A 5 45.82 -39.01 2.32
C LEU A 5 45.60 -37.48 2.52
N THR A 6 45.48 -36.75 1.44
CA THR A 6 45.09 -35.34 1.46
C THR A 6 43.57 -35.26 1.54
N ILE A 7 43.03 -34.84 2.68
CA ILE A 7 41.59 -34.57 2.86
C ILE A 7 41.34 -33.13 2.35
N ALA A 8 40.69 -33.03 1.21
CA ALA A 8 40.21 -31.74 0.69
C ALA A 8 38.91 -31.36 1.44
N ILE A 9 38.99 -30.36 2.32
CA ILE A 9 37.82 -29.74 2.96
C ILE A 9 37.20 -28.79 1.94
N VAL A 10 36.09 -29.21 1.32
CA VAL A 10 35.25 -28.34 0.51
C VAL A 10 34.41 -27.48 1.46
N ALA A 11 34.83 -26.24 1.66
CA ALA A 11 34.04 -25.25 2.39
C ALA A 11 32.83 -24.86 1.53
N MET A 12 31.67 -25.40 1.88
CA MET A 12 30.39 -25.02 1.29
C MET A 12 30.02 -23.64 1.83
N MET A 13 30.40 -22.57 1.11
CA MET A 13 29.92 -21.21 1.37
C MET A 13 28.44 -21.16 0.96
N SER A 14 27.55 -21.37 1.94
CA SER A 14 26.15 -21.04 1.81
C SER A 14 26.04 -19.50 1.61
N ALA A 15 25.77 -19.08 0.38
CA ALA A 15 25.39 -17.71 0.11
C ALA A 15 24.05 -17.44 0.82
N PHE A 16 24.12 -16.85 2.01
CA PHE A 16 22.98 -16.20 2.64
C PHE A 16 22.65 -14.99 1.76
N THR A 17 21.72 -15.16 0.83
CA THR A 17 21.04 -14.02 0.23
C THR A 17 20.27 -13.35 1.37
N LEU A 18 20.75 -12.21 1.83
CA LEU A 18 19.98 -11.26 2.63
C LEU A 18 18.83 -10.80 1.73
N ALA A 19 17.74 -11.58 1.71
CA ALA A 19 16.47 -11.06 1.25
C ALA A 19 16.18 -9.88 2.19
N GLY A 20 16.27 -8.67 1.66
CA GLY A 20 15.93 -7.48 2.43
C GLY A 20 14.53 -7.65 3.02
N ASP A 21 14.34 -7.20 4.25
CA ASP A 21 13.02 -7.22 4.91
C ASP A 21 11.93 -6.72 3.93
N PRO A 22 10.80 -7.43 3.80
CA PRO A 22 9.76 -7.05 2.88
C PRO A 22 9.22 -5.65 3.24
N SER A 23 9.35 -4.70 2.32
CA SER A 23 8.99 -3.30 2.53
C SER A 23 8.27 -2.74 1.31
N ILE A 24 7.22 -1.94 1.53
CA ILE A 24 6.50 -1.24 0.47
C ILE A 24 7.38 -0.23 -0.27
N HIS A 25 8.50 0.18 0.31
CA HIS A 25 9.42 1.18 -0.25
C HIS A 25 10.08 0.74 -1.57
N ILE A 26 9.96 -0.53 -1.96
CA ILE A 26 10.44 -1.02 -3.26
C ILE A 26 9.54 -0.61 -4.43
N PHE A 27 8.28 -0.20 -4.15
CA PHE A 27 7.31 0.07 -5.19
C PHE A 27 7.39 1.50 -5.73
N LYS A 28 7.16 1.58 -7.04
CA LYS A 28 6.90 2.82 -7.79
C LYS A 28 5.63 2.60 -8.59
N VAL A 29 4.67 3.51 -8.45
CA VAL A 29 3.39 3.42 -9.14
C VAL A 29 3.13 4.70 -9.93
N LYS A 30 2.33 4.61 -10.99
CA LYS A 30 1.94 5.78 -11.78
C LYS A 30 1.04 6.68 -10.94
N SER A 31 1.30 7.98 -10.94
CA SER A 31 0.41 8.98 -10.34
C SER A 31 -0.78 9.28 -11.25
N ILE A 32 -1.95 9.55 -10.64
CA ILE A 32 -3.16 9.96 -11.38
C ILE A 32 -2.97 11.28 -12.13
N GLU A 33 -2.06 12.15 -11.67
CA GLU A 33 -1.72 13.44 -12.27
C GLU A 33 -0.55 13.36 -13.27
N GLY A 34 -0.11 12.14 -13.56
CA GLY A 34 1.11 11.90 -14.34
C GLY A 34 2.36 11.79 -13.47
N GLY A 35 3.44 11.25 -14.05
CA GLY A 35 4.66 10.95 -13.30
C GLY A 35 4.52 9.72 -12.40
N THR A 36 5.29 9.69 -11.30
CA THR A 36 5.47 8.49 -10.48
C THR A 36 5.39 8.82 -9.00
N ILE A 37 4.61 8.04 -8.25
CA ILE A 37 4.65 7.96 -6.79
C ILE A 37 5.72 6.92 -6.43
N ASP A 38 6.84 7.37 -5.88
CA ASP A 38 7.95 6.53 -5.43
C ASP A 38 7.85 6.35 -3.91
N PHE A 39 7.48 5.16 -3.47
CA PHE A 39 7.29 4.85 -2.05
C PHE A 39 8.59 4.95 -1.23
N SER A 40 9.76 4.86 -1.87
CA SER A 40 11.04 5.05 -1.18
C SER A 40 11.21 6.46 -0.61
N LYS A 41 10.48 7.44 -1.14
CA LYS A 41 10.46 8.84 -0.65
C LYS A 41 9.65 9.03 0.63
N PHE A 42 8.90 8.02 1.05
CA PHE A 42 8.07 8.05 2.25
C PHE A 42 8.74 7.44 3.48
N LYS A 43 10.02 7.02 3.36
CA LYS A 43 10.81 6.53 4.50
C LYS A 43 10.77 7.53 5.66
N GLY A 44 10.58 7.00 6.87
CA GLY A 44 10.45 7.83 8.08
C GLY A 44 9.04 8.32 8.38
N LYS A 45 8.05 8.02 7.50
CA LYS A 45 6.63 8.28 7.76
C LYS A 45 5.84 6.98 7.68
N LYS A 46 4.80 6.88 8.48
CA LYS A 46 3.78 5.83 8.30
C LYS A 46 3.08 6.01 6.95
N ILE A 47 2.59 4.93 6.39
CA ILE A 47 1.89 4.97 5.10
C ILE A 47 0.53 4.30 5.27
N LEU A 48 -0.55 5.00 4.89
CA LEU A 48 -1.89 4.42 4.79
C LEU A 48 -2.25 4.25 3.32
N VAL A 49 -2.33 3.01 2.86
CA VAL A 49 -2.77 2.66 1.50
C VAL A 49 -4.26 2.36 1.54
N VAL A 50 -5.04 2.94 0.62
CA VAL A 50 -6.49 2.73 0.55
C VAL A 50 -6.96 2.55 -0.89
N ASN A 51 -7.76 1.51 -1.18
CA ASN A 51 -8.42 1.38 -2.48
C ASN A 51 -9.74 2.17 -2.48
N THR A 52 -9.93 3.01 -3.48
CA THR A 52 -11.00 4.02 -3.51
C THR A 52 -11.94 3.84 -4.70
N ALA A 53 -13.12 4.47 -4.60
CA ALA A 53 -14.08 4.57 -5.71
C ALA A 53 -14.99 5.79 -5.55
N SER A 54 -15.39 6.41 -6.67
CA SER A 54 -16.21 7.62 -6.72
C SER A 54 -17.71 7.37 -6.52
N LYS A 55 -18.20 6.16 -6.81
CA LYS A 55 -19.65 5.80 -6.79
C LYS A 55 -19.98 4.73 -5.74
N CYS A 56 -19.31 4.79 -4.58
CA CYS A 56 -19.47 3.84 -3.49
C CYS A 56 -20.20 4.48 -2.30
N GLY A 57 -20.96 3.69 -1.53
CA GLY A 57 -21.54 4.18 -0.27
C GLY A 57 -20.50 4.64 0.75
N PHE A 58 -19.24 4.20 0.62
CA PHE A 58 -18.12 4.63 1.46
C PHE A 58 -17.33 5.83 0.91
N THR A 59 -17.70 6.37 -0.26
CA THR A 59 -17.04 7.55 -0.86
C THR A 59 -16.92 8.76 0.08
N PRO A 60 -17.88 9.04 1.00
CA PRO A 60 -17.72 10.09 1.99
C PRO A 60 -16.48 9.95 2.89
N GLN A 61 -15.87 8.75 3.00
CA GLN A 61 -14.62 8.59 3.75
C GLN A 61 -13.44 9.40 3.19
N TYR A 62 -13.52 9.94 1.97
CA TYR A 62 -12.51 10.88 1.47
C TYR A 62 -12.34 12.11 2.37
N GLU A 63 -13.43 12.61 2.99
CA GLU A 63 -13.36 13.74 3.94
C GLU A 63 -12.51 13.38 5.17
N ALA A 64 -12.76 12.21 5.75
CA ALA A 64 -11.99 11.73 6.90
C ALA A 64 -10.53 11.42 6.52
N LEU A 65 -10.28 10.85 5.31
CA LEU A 65 -8.93 10.64 4.80
C LEU A 65 -8.16 11.96 4.69
N GLU A 66 -8.76 12.99 4.07
CA GLU A 66 -8.10 14.28 3.91
C GLU A 66 -7.85 14.96 5.25
N LYS A 67 -8.82 14.94 6.18
CA LYS A 67 -8.66 15.46 7.54
C LYS A 67 -7.49 14.80 8.26
N VAL A 68 -7.43 13.46 8.26
CA VAL A 68 -6.33 12.71 8.89
C VAL A 68 -5.01 13.01 8.18
N TYR A 69 -4.99 13.11 6.86
CA TYR A 69 -3.79 13.47 6.12
C TYR A 69 -3.25 14.85 6.53
N GLU A 70 -4.09 15.87 6.59
CA GLU A 70 -3.68 17.23 6.99
C GLU A 70 -3.21 17.29 8.45
N GLU A 71 -3.90 16.58 9.35
CA GLU A 71 -3.55 16.55 10.78
C GLU A 71 -2.22 15.85 11.06
N TYR A 72 -1.92 14.78 10.31
CA TYR A 72 -0.75 13.91 10.54
C TYR A 72 0.31 13.98 9.43
N LYS A 73 0.26 14.96 8.52
CA LYS A 73 1.15 15.04 7.33
C LYS A 73 2.64 14.98 7.60
N ASP A 74 3.07 15.32 8.81
CA ASP A 74 4.48 15.21 9.21
C ASP A 74 4.89 13.76 9.51
N LYS A 75 3.95 12.91 9.92
CA LYS A 75 4.16 11.52 10.35
C LYS A 75 3.51 10.48 9.43
N LEU A 76 2.55 10.88 8.60
CA LEU A 76 1.73 9.99 7.77
C LEU A 76 1.70 10.46 6.32
N VAL A 77 1.80 9.50 5.40
CA VAL A 77 1.42 9.68 4.00
C VAL A 77 0.22 8.78 3.72
N ILE A 78 -0.80 9.32 3.06
CA ILE A 78 -1.92 8.53 2.53
C ILE A 78 -1.72 8.38 1.03
N VAL A 79 -1.92 7.17 0.49
CA VAL A 79 -1.92 6.91 -0.95
C VAL A 79 -3.22 6.22 -1.33
N GLY A 80 -4.04 6.92 -2.10
CA GLY A 80 -5.29 6.39 -2.64
C GLY A 80 -5.07 5.68 -3.96
N PHE A 81 -5.74 4.54 -4.13
CA PHE A 81 -5.70 3.73 -5.34
C PHE A 81 -7.12 3.56 -5.89
N PRO A 82 -7.55 4.36 -6.87
CA PRO A 82 -8.81 4.14 -7.55
C PRO A 82 -8.88 2.75 -8.16
N ALA A 83 -10.00 2.05 -7.94
CA ALA A 83 -10.16 0.66 -8.38
C ALA A 83 -11.59 0.35 -8.83
N ASN A 84 -11.77 -0.22 -10.03
CA ASN A 84 -13.08 -0.51 -10.60
C ASN A 84 -13.55 -1.96 -10.38
N ASN A 85 -12.86 -2.72 -9.51
CA ASN A 85 -13.12 -4.15 -9.29
C ASN A 85 -14.45 -4.45 -8.59
N PHE A 86 -15.08 -3.44 -7.96
CA PHE A 86 -16.29 -3.64 -7.16
C PHE A 86 -17.49 -2.94 -7.79
N ARG A 87 -18.29 -3.71 -8.53
CA ARG A 87 -19.52 -3.26 -9.22
C ARG A 87 -19.31 -2.02 -10.09
N GLU A 88 -18.15 -1.91 -10.72
CA GLU A 88 -17.82 -0.79 -11.62
C GLU A 88 -18.05 0.59 -10.99
N GLN A 89 -17.72 0.72 -9.69
CA GLN A 89 -17.95 1.95 -8.92
C GLN A 89 -16.86 3.01 -9.14
N GLU A 90 -15.85 2.74 -10.00
CA GLU A 90 -14.83 3.70 -10.43
C GLU A 90 -14.67 3.71 -11.96
N PRO A 91 -15.72 4.07 -12.72
CA PRO A 91 -15.68 3.98 -14.18
C PRO A 91 -14.86 5.08 -14.85
N GLY A 92 -14.64 6.22 -14.18
CA GLY A 92 -13.98 7.40 -14.72
C GLY A 92 -12.55 7.15 -15.19
N SER A 93 -12.06 8.01 -16.06
CA SER A 93 -10.63 8.15 -16.38
C SER A 93 -9.86 8.71 -15.19
N ASP A 94 -8.54 8.61 -15.20
CA ASP A 94 -7.68 9.20 -14.18
C ASP A 94 -7.94 10.70 -14.00
N ALA A 95 -8.14 11.45 -15.09
CA ALA A 95 -8.44 12.89 -15.07
C ALA A 95 -9.79 13.18 -14.37
N GLU A 96 -10.85 12.45 -14.73
CA GLU A 96 -12.18 12.61 -14.11
C GLU A 96 -12.17 12.25 -12.63
N ILE A 97 -11.42 11.20 -12.23
CA ILE A 97 -11.29 10.80 -10.82
C ILE A 97 -10.52 11.87 -10.03
N SER A 98 -9.41 12.37 -10.58
CA SER A 98 -8.62 13.44 -9.94
C SER A 98 -9.45 14.69 -9.72
N GLU A 99 -10.18 15.13 -10.75
CA GLU A 99 -11.09 16.29 -10.66
C GLU A 99 -12.18 16.07 -9.61
N PHE A 100 -12.85 14.91 -9.63
CA PHE A 100 -13.87 14.55 -8.65
C PHE A 100 -13.35 14.62 -7.21
N CYS A 101 -12.20 14.01 -6.94
CA CYS A 101 -11.61 13.98 -5.61
C CYS A 101 -11.24 15.38 -5.12
N LYS A 102 -10.65 16.21 -5.98
CA LYS A 102 -10.26 17.59 -5.65
C LYS A 102 -11.48 18.49 -5.46
N ALA A 103 -12.41 18.50 -6.41
CA ALA A 103 -13.55 19.41 -6.40
C ALA A 103 -14.54 19.10 -5.28
N ARG A 104 -14.76 17.80 -4.98
CA ARG A 104 -15.79 17.40 -4.02
C ARG A 104 -15.26 17.25 -2.59
N PHE A 105 -14.02 16.81 -2.40
CA PHE A 105 -13.48 16.46 -1.10
C PHE A 105 -12.18 17.22 -0.76
N GLY A 106 -11.68 18.06 -1.66
CA GLY A 106 -10.44 18.79 -1.45
C GLY A 106 -9.20 17.93 -1.28
N VAL A 107 -9.20 16.72 -1.85
CA VAL A 107 -8.12 15.73 -1.68
C VAL A 107 -6.78 16.30 -2.13
N LYS A 108 -5.80 16.26 -1.24
CA LYS A 108 -4.41 16.67 -1.45
C LYS A 108 -3.42 15.52 -1.29
N PHE A 109 -3.82 14.44 -0.62
CA PHE A 109 -2.96 13.27 -0.53
C PHE A 109 -2.76 12.60 -1.89
N PRO A 110 -1.61 11.93 -2.14
CA PRO A 110 -1.31 11.25 -3.39
C PRO A 110 -2.38 10.27 -3.83
N LEU A 111 -2.80 10.37 -5.10
CA LEU A 111 -3.64 9.39 -5.78
C LEU A 111 -2.84 8.70 -6.89
N ALA A 112 -2.85 7.38 -6.90
CA ALA A 112 -2.29 6.59 -7.99
C ALA A 112 -3.25 6.58 -9.19
N SER A 113 -2.74 6.31 -10.39
CA SER A 113 -3.55 5.91 -11.55
C SER A 113 -4.44 4.74 -11.15
N LYS A 114 -5.62 4.62 -11.75
CA LYS A 114 -6.55 3.51 -11.53
C LYS A 114 -5.88 2.16 -11.82
N ILE A 115 -6.02 1.22 -10.89
CA ILE A 115 -5.44 -0.13 -10.97
C ILE A 115 -6.45 -1.20 -10.62
N SER A 116 -6.11 -2.47 -10.91
CA SER A 116 -6.83 -3.61 -10.36
C SER A 116 -6.26 -4.00 -8.99
N VAL A 117 -7.15 -4.21 -8.01
CA VAL A 117 -6.81 -4.60 -6.63
C VAL A 117 -7.26 -6.02 -6.30
N LYS A 118 -7.92 -6.71 -7.25
CA LYS A 118 -8.47 -8.06 -7.07
C LYS A 118 -8.59 -8.76 -8.42
N GLY A 119 -8.40 -10.08 -8.44
CA GLY A 119 -8.47 -10.91 -9.64
C GLY A 119 -7.09 -11.22 -10.21
N ASP A 120 -7.06 -11.80 -11.41
CA ASP A 120 -5.83 -12.30 -12.03
C ASP A 120 -4.87 -11.16 -12.42
N ASP A 121 -5.42 -10.00 -12.72
CA ASP A 121 -4.72 -8.77 -13.09
C ASP A 121 -4.37 -7.85 -11.90
N THR A 122 -4.49 -8.36 -10.67
CA THR A 122 -4.14 -7.61 -9.45
C THR A 122 -2.75 -6.99 -9.57
N ALA A 123 -2.65 -5.67 -9.35
CA ALA A 123 -1.39 -4.93 -9.42
C ALA A 123 -0.35 -5.46 -8.40
N PRO A 124 0.95 -5.47 -8.75
CA PRO A 124 2.00 -6.03 -7.90
C PRO A 124 1.99 -5.50 -6.46
N ILE A 125 1.79 -4.20 -6.27
CA ILE A 125 1.72 -3.60 -4.93
C ILE A 125 0.55 -4.18 -4.10
N TYR A 126 -0.60 -4.48 -4.73
CA TYR A 126 -1.74 -5.09 -4.03
C TYR A 126 -1.55 -6.59 -3.81
N LYS A 127 -0.83 -7.31 -4.67
CA LYS A 127 -0.39 -8.68 -4.38
C LYS A 127 0.47 -8.69 -3.12
N TRP A 128 1.46 -7.80 -3.05
CA TRP A 128 2.31 -7.65 -1.87
C TRP A 128 1.49 -7.31 -0.61
N LEU A 129 0.59 -6.33 -0.67
CA LEU A 129 -0.24 -5.91 0.47
C LEU A 129 -1.14 -7.04 1.00
N THR A 130 -1.57 -7.96 0.14
CA THR A 130 -2.56 -8.98 0.48
C THR A 130 -1.98 -10.37 0.73
N THR A 131 -0.67 -10.58 0.53
CA THR A 131 -0.04 -11.91 0.61
C THR A 131 1.06 -11.93 1.67
N LYS A 132 0.87 -12.73 2.72
CA LYS A 132 1.79 -12.84 3.86
C LYS A 132 3.20 -13.26 3.45
N THR A 133 3.34 -14.15 2.48
CA THR A 133 4.66 -14.58 1.98
C THR A 133 5.45 -13.46 1.31
N GLU A 134 4.77 -12.38 0.88
CA GLU A 134 5.39 -11.20 0.28
C GLU A 134 5.60 -10.07 1.28
N ASN A 135 4.59 -9.78 2.14
CA ASN A 135 4.65 -8.68 3.11
C ASN A 135 5.23 -9.08 4.49
N GLY A 136 5.37 -10.38 4.75
CA GLY A 136 5.96 -10.93 5.98
C GLY A 136 5.01 -10.97 7.20
N VAL A 137 3.80 -10.40 7.13
CA VAL A 137 2.96 -10.16 8.33
C VAL A 137 1.60 -10.83 8.24
N LEU A 138 0.80 -10.56 7.19
CA LEU A 138 -0.58 -11.01 7.13
C LEU A 138 -1.05 -11.34 5.70
N ASP A 139 -2.05 -12.20 5.62
CA ASP A 139 -2.89 -12.37 4.45
C ASP A 139 -4.15 -11.51 4.59
N ALA A 140 -4.56 -10.84 3.52
CA ALA A 140 -5.78 -10.06 3.49
C ALA A 140 -6.60 -10.34 2.22
N THR A 141 -7.90 -10.16 2.32
CA THR A 141 -8.79 -10.22 1.16
C THR A 141 -9.48 -8.88 0.98
N ILE A 142 -9.27 -8.24 -0.16
CA ILE A 142 -10.00 -7.02 -0.51
C ILE A 142 -11.45 -7.40 -0.84
N LYS A 143 -12.36 -7.08 0.06
CA LYS A 143 -13.79 -7.45 -0.07
C LYS A 143 -14.62 -6.36 -0.73
N TRP A 144 -14.18 -5.10 -0.63
CA TRP A 144 -14.91 -3.94 -1.15
C TRP A 144 -13.96 -2.74 -1.35
N ASN A 145 -14.52 -1.59 -1.76
CA ASN A 145 -13.77 -0.31 -1.77
C ASN A 145 -13.49 0.18 -0.34
N PHE A 146 -12.50 1.03 -0.18
CA PHE A 146 -12.07 1.65 1.08
C PHE A 146 -11.54 0.66 2.13
N ASN A 147 -10.91 -0.45 1.70
CA ASN A 147 -10.03 -1.24 2.57
C ASN A 147 -8.71 -0.48 2.75
N LYS A 148 -8.13 -0.57 3.95
CA LYS A 148 -6.93 0.18 4.30
C LYS A 148 -5.85 -0.73 4.80
N PHE A 149 -4.60 -0.41 4.44
CA PHE A 149 -3.40 -1.04 4.94
C PHE A 149 -2.52 0.02 5.58
N LEU A 150 -2.13 -0.19 6.82
CA LEU A 150 -1.22 0.69 7.54
C LEU A 150 0.16 0.06 7.61
N LEU A 151 1.17 0.89 7.29
CA LEU A 151 2.57 0.49 7.32
C LEU A 151 3.36 1.44 8.24
N ASP A 152 4.43 0.92 8.83
CA ASP A 152 5.33 1.70 9.69
C ASP A 152 6.29 2.59 8.88
N GLU A 153 7.14 3.31 9.58
CA GLU A 153 8.13 4.24 9.02
C GLU A 153 9.20 3.55 8.17
N ASN A 154 9.37 2.22 8.33
CA ASN A 154 10.25 1.38 7.55
C ASN A 154 9.53 0.73 6.35
N GLY A 155 8.24 1.02 6.19
CA GLY A 155 7.39 0.46 5.14
C GLY A 155 6.97 -0.99 5.38
N LYS A 156 7.03 -1.48 6.63
CA LYS A 156 6.55 -2.80 7.03
C LYS A 156 5.06 -2.76 7.34
N MET A 157 4.33 -3.80 6.99
CA MET A 157 2.91 -3.94 7.30
C MET A 157 2.68 -3.93 8.82
N ILE A 158 1.72 -3.11 9.29
CA ILE A 158 1.27 -3.08 10.68
C ILE A 158 -0.13 -3.70 10.80
N ALA A 159 -1.07 -3.22 9.98
CA ALA A 159 -2.47 -3.60 10.13
C ALA A 159 -3.25 -3.48 8.81
N TYR A 160 -4.35 -4.23 8.74
CA TYR A 160 -5.37 -4.16 7.72
C TYR A 160 -6.71 -3.78 8.37
N PHE A 161 -7.46 -2.91 7.70
CA PHE A 161 -8.79 -2.47 8.13
C PHE A 161 -9.78 -2.62 6.98
N ASP A 162 -10.96 -3.13 7.29
CA ASP A 162 -12.03 -3.25 6.29
C ASP A 162 -12.67 -1.90 5.96
N SER A 163 -13.61 -1.90 5.01
CA SER A 163 -14.28 -0.71 4.51
C SER A 163 -15.04 0.09 5.58
N LYS A 164 -15.53 -0.57 6.65
CA LYS A 164 -16.35 0.05 7.68
C LYS A 164 -15.56 0.85 8.69
N VAL A 165 -14.28 0.51 8.88
CA VAL A 165 -13.39 1.25 9.77
C VAL A 165 -13.09 2.60 9.12
N THR A 166 -13.58 3.69 9.70
CA THR A 166 -13.36 5.04 9.19
C THR A 166 -11.92 5.49 9.45
N PRO A 167 -11.34 6.33 8.56
CA PRO A 167 -9.94 6.76 8.70
C PRO A 167 -9.64 7.49 10.01
N ASP A 168 -10.62 8.21 10.55
CA ASP A 168 -10.55 8.99 11.80
C ASP A 168 -10.99 8.19 13.05
N SER A 169 -11.18 6.88 12.92
CA SER A 169 -11.52 6.02 14.06
C SER A 169 -10.31 5.80 14.98
N GLU A 170 -10.57 5.59 16.26
CA GLU A 170 -9.53 5.25 17.24
C GLU A 170 -8.75 3.98 16.86
N GLU A 171 -9.37 3.07 16.11
CA GLU A 171 -8.72 1.86 15.61
C GLU A 171 -7.49 2.19 14.74
N ILE A 172 -7.55 3.28 13.96
CA ILE A 172 -6.44 3.76 13.12
C ILE A 172 -5.61 4.80 13.88
N LEU A 173 -6.25 5.80 14.52
CA LEU A 173 -5.55 6.93 15.14
C LEU A 173 -4.62 6.52 16.27
N LYS A 174 -4.89 5.40 16.99
CA LYS A 174 -3.98 4.88 18.04
C LYS A 174 -2.56 4.57 17.53
N TYR A 175 -2.39 4.33 16.24
CA TYR A 175 -1.08 4.10 15.63
C TYR A 175 -0.36 5.41 15.22
N LEU A 176 -1.07 6.53 15.19
CA LEU A 176 -0.55 7.84 14.72
C LEU A 176 -0.18 8.78 15.88
N LYS A 177 -0.65 8.48 17.08
CA LYS A 177 -0.40 9.24 18.31
C LYS A 177 1.01 9.08 18.87
#